data_87e2162cb427f1b41bf0e3d9fa2692b0
#
_entry.id   87e2162cb427f1b41bf0e3d9fa2692b0
#
_cell.length_a   1.000
_cell.length_b   1.000
_cell.length_c   1.000
_cell.angle_alpha   90.00
_cell.angle_beta   90.00
_cell.angle_gamma   90.00
#
_symmetry.space_group_name_H-M   'P 1'
#
loop_
_entity.id
_entity.type
_entity.pdbx_description
1 polymer ?
#
loop_
_entity_poly.entity_id
_entity_poly.type
_entity_poly.pdbx_seq_one_letter_code
_entity_poly.pdbx_strand_id
1 'polypeptide(L)'
;RKIPKNIESMQTRQQQQCTIPFNHFNKYLPREFIEDLLKKFDINYKIKNMDLFQEAFIHKSYLKENYNESEFDLDEHNNKNDINNKNDKKYLKLDNQIKKAKNFMIKNEIVPEEYDFNNMIPLQDVCNEKLEMVGDAALGHVVTQYLFERYPEQDEGFWTRLKTKLVNGERLAEWSEKFGLNEFLILSKFLEDTNNGRRNTNFLEDQFEAFLGALFQDC
;
A
#
# COMPACT_ATOMS: atom_id res chain seq x y z
N ARG A 1 3.53 43.90 -12.33
CA ARG A 1 4.71 43.00 -12.39
C ARG A 1 4.21 41.72 -13.02
N LYS A 2 4.75 41.35 -14.23
CA LYS A 2 4.45 40.10 -14.92
C LYS A 2 5.14 38.94 -14.19
N ILE A 3 4.39 37.90 -13.81
CA ILE A 3 4.91 36.65 -13.23
C ILE A 3 5.82 35.98 -14.30
N PRO A 4 7.00 35.49 -13.94
CA PRO A 4 7.88 34.84 -14.93
C PRO A 4 7.21 33.57 -15.48
N LYS A 5 7.22 33.42 -16.81
CA LYS A 5 6.65 32.24 -17.52
C LYS A 5 7.16 30.87 -17.02
N ASN A 6 8.30 30.85 -16.33
CA ASN A 6 8.85 29.63 -15.74
C ASN A 6 8.07 29.08 -14.53
N ILE A 7 7.32 29.94 -13.79
CA ILE A 7 6.56 29.48 -12.63
C ILE A 7 5.26 28.79 -13.08
N GLU A 8 4.61 29.29 -14.14
CA GLU A 8 3.43 28.65 -14.71
C GLU A 8 3.76 27.27 -15.31
N SER A 9 4.93 27.12 -15.96
CA SER A 9 5.36 25.82 -16.50
C SER A 9 5.74 24.81 -15.41
N MET A 10 6.26 25.26 -14.26
CA MET A 10 6.54 24.40 -13.11
C MET A 10 5.26 23.98 -12.38
N GLN A 11 4.30 24.90 -12.19
CA GLN A 11 3.00 24.57 -11.60
C GLN A 11 2.19 23.61 -12.49
N THR A 12 2.24 23.77 -13.81
CA THR A 12 1.58 22.88 -14.75
C THR A 12 2.24 21.48 -14.77
N ARG A 13 3.58 21.40 -14.65
CA ARG A 13 4.29 20.12 -14.52
C ARG A 13 4.02 19.42 -13.20
N GLN A 14 3.96 20.16 -12.08
CA GLN A 14 3.57 19.59 -10.78
C GLN A 14 2.12 19.10 -10.75
N GLN A 15 1.18 19.83 -11.39
CA GLN A 15 -0.20 19.37 -11.56
C GLN A 15 -0.31 18.16 -12.48
N GLN A 16 0.49 18.07 -13.55
CA GLN A 16 0.53 16.91 -14.44
C GLN A 16 1.17 15.68 -13.78
N GLN A 17 2.15 15.84 -12.88
CA GLN A 17 2.70 14.75 -12.07
C GLN A 17 1.68 14.17 -11.08
N CYS A 18 0.68 14.96 -10.63
CA CYS A 18 -0.40 14.49 -9.77
C CYS A 18 -1.37 13.51 -10.45
N THR A 19 -1.34 13.36 -11.77
CA THR A 19 -2.31 12.55 -12.52
C THR A 19 -1.85 11.12 -12.83
N ILE A 20 -0.59 10.75 -12.52
CA ILE A 20 -0.11 9.39 -12.77
C ILE A 20 -0.11 8.59 -11.46
N PRO A 21 -1.09 7.70 -11.28
CA PRO A 21 -1.14 6.86 -10.08
C PRO A 21 -0.08 5.75 -10.09
N PHE A 22 0.29 5.28 -11.27
CA PHE A 22 1.10 4.08 -11.45
C PHE A 22 2.54 4.27 -10.98
N ASN A 23 2.94 3.42 -10.06
CA ASN A 23 4.26 3.43 -9.45
C ASN A 23 5.00 2.13 -9.78
N HIS A 24 6.08 2.21 -10.52
CA HIS A 24 6.87 1.05 -10.95
C HIS A 24 7.64 0.37 -9.80
N PHE A 25 7.75 1.02 -8.64
CA PHE A 25 8.33 0.42 -7.44
C PHE A 25 7.34 -0.50 -6.70
N ASN A 26 6.04 -0.44 -7.04
CA ASN A 26 5.06 -1.30 -6.43
C ASN A 26 5.30 -2.76 -6.80
N LYS A 27 5.30 -3.63 -5.81
CA LYS A 27 5.41 -5.08 -5.98
C LYS A 27 4.50 -5.80 -5.00
N TYR A 28 3.95 -6.93 -5.41
CA TYR A 28 3.15 -7.76 -4.52
C TYR A 28 4.02 -8.43 -3.45
N LEU A 29 3.43 -8.61 -2.27
CA LEU A 29 4.05 -9.31 -1.15
C LEU A 29 4.06 -10.82 -1.42
N PRO A 30 5.23 -11.49 -1.47
CA PRO A 30 5.28 -12.93 -1.63
C PRO A 30 4.84 -13.67 -0.36
N ARG A 31 4.13 -14.78 -0.51
CA ARG A 31 3.74 -15.66 0.61
C ARG A 31 4.95 -16.13 1.41
N GLU A 32 5.97 -16.59 0.69
CA GLU A 32 7.21 -17.11 1.26
C GLU A 32 7.91 -16.08 2.14
N PHE A 33 7.85 -14.81 1.76
CA PHE A 33 8.43 -13.72 2.55
C PHE A 33 7.79 -13.64 3.95
N ILE A 34 6.45 -13.73 4.03
CA ILE A 34 5.73 -13.69 5.32
C ILE A 34 6.05 -14.92 6.15
N GLU A 35 5.97 -16.11 5.53
CA GLU A 35 6.20 -17.36 6.23
C GLU A 35 7.66 -17.45 6.75
N ASP A 36 8.63 -16.96 5.99
CA ASP A 36 10.03 -16.90 6.42
C ASP A 36 10.27 -15.82 7.49
N LEU A 37 9.55 -14.70 7.42
CA LEU A 37 9.56 -13.69 8.50
C LEU A 37 9.05 -14.29 9.81
N LEU A 38 7.91 -14.99 9.79
CA LEU A 38 7.32 -15.63 10.98
C LEU A 38 8.25 -16.70 11.57
N LYS A 39 8.92 -17.50 10.73
CA LYS A 39 9.91 -18.50 11.19
C LYS A 39 11.09 -17.89 11.95
N LYS A 40 11.50 -16.65 11.65
CA LYS A 40 12.57 -15.96 12.42
C LYS A 40 12.18 -15.71 13.89
N PHE A 41 10.89 -15.77 14.19
CA PHE A 41 10.31 -15.66 15.54
C PHE A 41 9.83 -17.00 16.10
N ASP A 42 10.27 -18.11 15.53
CA ASP A 42 9.86 -19.47 15.89
C ASP A 42 8.34 -19.74 15.70
N ILE A 43 7.70 -18.95 14.83
CA ILE A 43 6.29 -19.08 14.50
C ILE A 43 6.17 -19.91 13.22
N ASN A 44 5.76 -21.17 13.37
CA ASN A 44 5.50 -22.05 12.23
C ASN A 44 4.02 -21.96 11.83
N TYR A 45 3.69 -20.93 11.05
CA TYR A 45 2.35 -20.67 10.57
C TYR A 45 2.31 -20.66 9.04
N LYS A 46 1.25 -21.24 8.48
CA LYS A 46 0.99 -21.20 7.03
C LYS A 46 -0.18 -20.27 6.75
N ILE A 47 0.07 -19.29 5.90
CA ILE A 47 -0.93 -18.32 5.48
C ILE A 47 -2.11 -19.04 4.81
N LYS A 48 -3.33 -18.78 5.28
CA LYS A 48 -4.58 -19.34 4.73
C LYS A 48 -5.13 -18.45 3.61
N ASN A 49 -5.22 -17.14 3.88
CA ASN A 49 -5.78 -16.16 2.97
C ASN A 49 -4.77 -15.07 2.61
N MET A 50 -4.12 -15.21 1.47
CA MET A 50 -3.11 -14.25 1.00
C MET A 50 -3.71 -12.89 0.61
N ASP A 51 -5.00 -12.83 0.27
CA ASP A 51 -5.66 -11.58 -0.14
C ASP A 51 -5.69 -10.56 1.01
N LEU A 52 -5.86 -11.01 2.27
CA LEU A 52 -5.76 -10.14 3.45
C LEU A 52 -4.39 -9.47 3.55
N PHE A 53 -3.33 -10.24 3.32
CA PHE A 53 -1.98 -9.70 3.37
C PHE A 53 -1.68 -8.76 2.19
N GLN A 54 -2.22 -9.03 1.00
CA GLN A 54 -2.10 -8.08 -0.11
C GLN A 54 -2.84 -6.77 0.21
N GLU A 55 -4.07 -6.84 0.75
CA GLU A 55 -4.85 -5.66 1.15
C GLU A 55 -4.12 -4.81 2.19
N ALA A 56 -3.46 -5.43 3.18
CA ALA A 56 -2.71 -4.75 4.24
C ALA A 56 -1.57 -3.87 3.71
N PHE A 57 -1.11 -4.09 2.49
CA PHE A 57 -0.01 -3.37 1.88
C PHE A 57 -0.46 -2.32 0.85
N ILE A 58 -1.77 -2.09 0.69
CA ILE A 58 -2.31 -1.13 -0.27
C ILE A 58 -2.67 0.17 0.46
N HIS A 59 -1.89 1.22 0.20
CA HIS A 59 -2.21 2.56 0.70
C HIS A 59 -3.39 3.16 -0.08
N LYS A 60 -4.26 3.93 0.59
CA LYS A 60 -5.45 4.57 -0.01
C LYS A 60 -5.17 5.40 -1.25
N SER A 61 -3.95 5.93 -1.43
CA SER A 61 -3.58 6.68 -2.64
C SER A 61 -3.58 5.83 -3.92
N TYR A 62 -3.68 4.52 -3.78
CA TYR A 62 -3.67 3.59 -4.92
C TYR A 62 -5.06 3.03 -5.26
N LEU A 63 -6.12 3.63 -4.71
CA LEU A 63 -7.50 3.26 -4.99
C LEU A 63 -8.00 3.85 -6.33
N LYS A 64 -8.80 3.09 -7.06
CA LYS A 64 -9.44 3.50 -8.33
C LYS A 64 -10.29 4.76 -8.16
N GLU A 65 -11.01 4.88 -7.03
CA GLU A 65 -11.91 6.01 -6.75
C GLU A 65 -11.21 7.38 -6.72
N ASN A 66 -9.89 7.40 -6.50
CA ASN A 66 -9.11 8.63 -6.49
C ASN A 66 -8.79 9.15 -7.89
N TYR A 67 -9.10 8.38 -8.93
CA TYR A 67 -8.73 8.70 -10.31
C TYR A 67 -9.94 8.61 -11.22
N ASN A 68 -10.19 9.68 -11.98
CA ASN A 68 -11.29 9.71 -12.94
C ASN A 68 -11.06 8.69 -14.05
N GLU A 69 -11.92 7.69 -14.13
CA GLU A 69 -11.85 6.69 -15.22
C GLU A 69 -11.90 7.34 -16.60
N SER A 70 -12.59 8.48 -16.75
CA SER A 70 -12.69 9.24 -18.00
C SER A 70 -11.36 9.82 -18.51
N GLU A 71 -10.39 10.09 -17.64
CA GLU A 71 -9.06 10.55 -18.05
C GLU A 71 -8.21 9.41 -18.62
N PHE A 72 -8.61 8.17 -18.33
CA PHE A 72 -7.98 6.94 -18.81
C PHE A 72 -8.83 6.19 -19.84
N ASP A 73 -10.03 6.71 -20.21
CA ASP A 73 -10.90 6.13 -21.21
C ASP A 73 -10.48 6.56 -22.62
N LEU A 74 -9.76 5.69 -23.29
CA LEU A 74 -9.68 5.69 -24.75
C LEU A 74 -10.72 4.69 -25.24
N ASP A 75 -11.78 5.24 -25.86
CA ASP A 75 -12.85 4.61 -26.64
C ASP A 75 -13.02 3.09 -26.50
N GLU A 76 -14.00 2.67 -25.70
CA GLU A 76 -14.59 1.33 -25.75
C GLU A 76 -15.45 1.16 -27.01
N HIS A 77 -14.84 1.18 -28.21
CA HIS A 77 -15.50 0.63 -29.38
C HIS A 77 -14.75 -0.62 -29.88
N ASN A 78 -15.44 -1.75 -29.74
CA ASN A 78 -15.13 -3.10 -30.23
C ASN A 78 -14.42 -4.05 -29.23
N ASN A 79 -15.21 -4.80 -28.47
CA ASN A 79 -15.30 -6.27 -28.57
C ASN A 79 -16.23 -6.83 -27.48
N LYS A 80 -17.54 -6.85 -27.79
CA LYS A 80 -18.48 -7.74 -27.09
C LYS A 80 -18.45 -9.06 -27.83
N ASN A 81 -17.62 -10.00 -27.50
CA ASN A 81 -17.81 -11.41 -27.81
C ASN A 81 -17.18 -12.28 -26.71
N ASP A 82 -18.04 -13.04 -26.07
CA ASP A 82 -17.87 -14.32 -25.43
C ASP A 82 -16.59 -14.57 -24.61
N ILE A 83 -16.59 -14.13 -23.32
CA ILE A 83 -15.70 -14.68 -22.32
C ILE A 83 -16.53 -15.07 -21.09
N ASN A 84 -16.75 -16.37 -20.93
CA ASN A 84 -17.59 -16.94 -19.87
C ASN A 84 -16.84 -17.27 -18.56
N ASN A 85 -15.56 -16.88 -18.41
CA ASN A 85 -14.78 -17.22 -17.24
C ASN A 85 -14.44 -15.95 -16.43
N LYS A 86 -14.73 -15.97 -15.12
CA LYS A 86 -14.46 -14.83 -14.21
C LYS A 86 -12.98 -14.44 -14.16
N ASN A 87 -12.08 -15.41 -14.29
CA ASN A 87 -10.64 -15.16 -14.27
C ASN A 87 -10.18 -14.44 -15.55
N ASP A 88 -10.71 -14.84 -16.72
CA ASP A 88 -10.34 -14.20 -17.98
C ASP A 88 -10.81 -12.74 -18.03
N LYS A 89 -11.97 -12.42 -17.42
CA LYS A 89 -12.46 -11.04 -17.29
C LYS A 89 -11.54 -10.18 -16.38
N LYS A 90 -10.96 -10.77 -15.34
CA LYS A 90 -10.03 -10.07 -14.45
C LYS A 90 -8.71 -9.74 -15.18
N TYR A 91 -8.14 -10.69 -15.92
CA TYR A 91 -6.92 -10.49 -16.72
C TYR A 91 -7.13 -9.50 -17.88
N LEU A 92 -8.26 -9.55 -18.58
CA LEU A 92 -8.59 -8.60 -19.65
C LEU A 92 -8.77 -7.17 -19.14
N LYS A 93 -9.40 -7.00 -17.97
CA LYS A 93 -9.47 -5.68 -17.32
C LYS A 93 -8.09 -5.14 -16.94
N LEU A 94 -7.23 -6.00 -16.45
CA LEU A 94 -5.84 -5.66 -16.09
C LEU A 94 -5.06 -5.22 -17.33
N ASP A 95 -5.08 -6.00 -18.41
CA ASP A 95 -4.38 -5.68 -19.66
C ASP A 95 -4.87 -4.36 -20.25
N ASN A 96 -6.18 -4.09 -20.18
CA ASN A 96 -6.75 -2.84 -20.66
C ASN A 96 -6.31 -1.64 -19.80
N GLN A 97 -6.25 -1.78 -18.46
CA GLN A 97 -5.74 -0.72 -17.60
C GLN A 97 -4.27 -0.44 -17.86
N ILE A 98 -3.44 -1.46 -18.02
CA ILE A 98 -2.03 -1.33 -18.36
C ILE A 98 -1.85 -0.64 -19.71
N LYS A 99 -2.63 -1.03 -20.73
CA LYS A 99 -2.60 -0.38 -22.06
C LYS A 99 -3.02 1.09 -21.99
N LYS A 100 -4.09 1.40 -21.25
CA LYS A 100 -4.55 2.78 -21.03
C LYS A 100 -3.48 3.63 -20.34
N ALA A 101 -2.89 3.13 -19.26
CA ALA A 101 -1.80 3.77 -18.56
C ALA A 101 -0.60 4.04 -19.47
N LYS A 102 -0.17 3.05 -20.23
CA LYS A 102 0.93 3.16 -21.19
C LYS A 102 0.67 4.25 -22.21
N ASN A 103 -0.52 4.24 -22.83
CA ASN A 103 -0.89 5.23 -23.83
C ASN A 103 -0.95 6.65 -23.26
N PHE A 104 -1.49 6.80 -22.03
CA PHE A 104 -1.52 8.08 -21.33
C PHE A 104 -0.11 8.61 -21.08
N MET A 105 0.78 7.78 -20.58
CA MET A 105 2.17 8.16 -20.27
C MET A 105 2.94 8.54 -21.55
N ILE A 106 2.81 7.75 -22.61
CA ILE A 106 3.44 8.04 -23.91
C ILE A 106 2.91 9.37 -24.48
N LYS A 107 1.58 9.59 -24.46
CA LYS A 107 0.95 10.80 -24.98
C LYS A 107 1.39 12.07 -24.24
N ASN A 108 1.71 11.96 -22.96
CA ASN A 108 2.12 13.09 -22.12
C ASN A 108 3.64 13.19 -21.96
N GLU A 109 4.43 12.43 -22.73
CA GLU A 109 5.91 12.42 -22.69
C GLU A 109 6.48 12.13 -21.28
N ILE A 110 5.77 11.32 -20.49
CA ILE A 110 6.08 11.03 -19.08
C ILE A 110 6.66 9.61 -18.93
N VAL A 111 7.20 9.05 -19.97
CA VAL A 111 7.78 7.68 -19.95
C VAL A 111 9.21 7.75 -19.44
N PRO A 112 9.50 7.29 -18.21
CA PRO A 112 10.88 7.00 -17.84
C PRO A 112 11.36 5.82 -18.71
N GLU A 113 12.57 5.88 -19.23
CA GLU A 113 13.18 4.81 -20.04
C GLU A 113 13.19 3.44 -19.35
N GLU A 114 13.03 3.42 -18.01
CA GLU A 114 13.09 2.24 -17.12
C GLU A 114 11.71 1.69 -16.72
N TYR A 115 10.58 2.15 -17.31
CA TYR A 115 9.24 1.74 -16.86
C TYR A 115 8.88 0.34 -17.38
N ASP A 116 8.85 -0.66 -16.48
CA ASP A 116 8.34 -2.00 -16.82
C ASP A 116 6.80 -2.06 -16.72
N PHE A 117 6.15 -1.82 -17.85
CA PHE A 117 4.69 -1.88 -17.96
C PHE A 117 4.12 -3.29 -17.82
N ASN A 118 4.93 -4.33 -17.94
CA ASN A 118 4.46 -5.72 -17.90
C ASN A 118 4.23 -6.19 -16.45
N ASN A 119 4.97 -5.58 -15.50
CA ASN A 119 4.86 -5.90 -14.07
C ASN A 119 4.11 -4.83 -13.26
N MET A 120 3.39 -3.94 -13.94
CA MET A 120 2.67 -2.86 -13.28
C MET A 120 1.46 -3.38 -12.49
N ILE A 121 1.38 -3.05 -11.20
CA ILE A 121 0.21 -3.37 -10.37
C ILE A 121 -0.94 -2.44 -10.79
N PRO A 122 -2.15 -2.96 -11.06
CA PRO A 122 -3.32 -2.13 -11.35
C PRO A 122 -3.78 -1.36 -10.11
N LEU A 123 -4.55 -0.29 -10.32
CA LEU A 123 -5.26 0.39 -9.23
C LEU A 123 -6.20 -0.59 -8.52
N GLN A 124 -6.32 -0.44 -7.23
CA GLN A 124 -7.03 -1.36 -6.35
C GLN A 124 -8.43 -0.85 -5.96
N ASP A 125 -9.30 -1.75 -5.52
CA ASP A 125 -10.66 -1.44 -5.04
C ASP A 125 -10.72 -1.33 -3.51
N VAL A 126 -9.67 -1.79 -2.80
CA VAL A 126 -9.58 -1.83 -1.34
C VAL A 126 -8.22 -1.31 -0.88
N CYS A 127 -8.15 -0.83 0.35
CA CYS A 127 -6.91 -0.37 1.00
C CYS A 127 -6.78 -0.92 2.42
N ASN A 128 -5.66 -0.64 3.05
CA ASN A 128 -5.26 -1.16 4.34
C ASN A 128 -6.03 -0.60 5.55
N GLU A 129 -6.78 0.49 5.45
CA GLU A 129 -7.37 1.22 6.58
C GLU A 129 -8.24 0.34 7.52
N LYS A 130 -8.97 -0.64 6.96
CA LYS A 130 -9.79 -1.54 7.79
C LYS A 130 -8.94 -2.54 8.57
N LEU A 131 -7.89 -3.04 7.94
CA LEU A 131 -6.96 -3.97 8.59
C LEU A 131 -6.05 -3.26 9.60
N GLU A 132 -5.65 -2.02 9.33
CA GLU A 132 -4.98 -1.12 10.26
C GLU A 132 -5.79 -0.99 11.57
N MET A 133 -7.07 -0.62 11.47
CA MET A 133 -7.96 -0.49 12.62
C MET A 133 -8.06 -1.78 13.44
N VAL A 134 -8.13 -2.94 12.77
CA VAL A 134 -8.15 -4.26 13.44
C VAL A 134 -6.80 -4.54 14.09
N GLY A 135 -5.71 -4.23 13.41
CA GLY A 135 -4.35 -4.46 13.89
C GLY A 135 -3.99 -3.62 15.10
N ASP A 136 -4.31 -2.33 15.10
CA ASP A 136 -4.13 -1.45 16.26
C ASP A 136 -4.88 -2.00 17.48
N ALA A 137 -6.15 -2.38 17.32
CA ALA A 137 -6.94 -2.95 18.40
C ALA A 137 -6.33 -4.27 18.93
N ALA A 138 -5.89 -5.16 18.04
CA ALA A 138 -5.26 -6.42 18.40
C ALA A 138 -3.93 -6.22 19.12
N LEU A 139 -3.06 -5.35 18.58
CA LEU A 139 -1.77 -4.98 19.17
C LEU A 139 -1.98 -4.35 20.55
N GLY A 140 -2.91 -3.41 20.64
CA GLY A 140 -3.25 -2.75 21.89
C GLY A 140 -3.71 -3.74 22.97
N HIS A 141 -4.52 -4.74 22.61
CA HIS A 141 -4.95 -5.82 23.50
C HIS A 141 -3.77 -6.70 23.95
N VAL A 142 -2.99 -7.22 23.02
CA VAL A 142 -1.86 -8.11 23.30
C VAL A 142 -0.82 -7.44 24.22
N VAL A 143 -0.48 -6.19 23.92
CA VAL A 143 0.49 -5.44 24.76
C VAL A 143 -0.09 -5.17 26.14
N THR A 144 -1.36 -4.82 26.25
CA THR A 144 -2.01 -4.61 27.56
C THR A 144 -2.03 -5.90 28.38
N GLN A 145 -2.36 -7.04 27.76
CA GLN A 145 -2.32 -8.35 28.41
C GLN A 145 -0.90 -8.71 28.90
N TYR A 146 0.09 -8.48 28.04
CA TYR A 146 1.50 -8.68 28.41
C TYR A 146 1.91 -7.84 29.62
N LEU A 147 1.50 -6.56 29.69
CA LEU A 147 1.81 -5.68 30.80
C LEU A 147 1.11 -6.13 32.10
N PHE A 148 -0.14 -6.58 32.00
CA PHE A 148 -0.91 -7.12 33.11
C PHE A 148 -0.21 -8.35 33.75
N GLU A 149 0.26 -9.27 32.92
CA GLU A 149 0.92 -10.49 33.40
C GLU A 149 2.34 -10.21 33.92
N ARG A 150 3.06 -9.30 33.25
CA ARG A 150 4.48 -9.05 33.54
C ARG A 150 4.70 -8.10 34.71
N TYR A 151 3.77 -7.18 34.93
CA TYR A 151 3.88 -6.11 35.93
C TYR A 151 2.62 -5.97 36.77
N PRO A 152 2.15 -7.06 37.45
CA PRO A 152 0.88 -7.06 38.17
C PRO A 152 0.82 -6.08 39.34
N GLU A 153 1.96 -5.73 39.93
CA GLU A 153 2.07 -4.81 41.09
C GLU A 153 2.14 -3.32 40.68
N GLN A 154 2.16 -3.02 39.37
CA GLN A 154 2.25 -1.65 38.87
C GLN A 154 0.85 -1.07 38.61
N ASP A 155 0.76 0.27 38.72
CA ASP A 155 -0.47 1.00 38.46
C ASP A 155 -0.75 1.21 36.96
N GLU A 156 -1.97 1.61 36.66
CA GLU A 156 -2.43 1.93 35.30
C GLU A 156 -1.55 3.00 34.63
N GLY A 157 -1.12 4.02 35.38
CA GLY A 157 -0.23 5.07 34.85
C GLY A 157 1.12 4.54 34.40
N PHE A 158 1.69 3.56 35.10
CA PHE A 158 2.91 2.86 34.66
C PHE A 158 2.66 2.11 33.36
N TRP A 159 1.57 1.35 33.25
CA TRP A 159 1.26 0.58 32.06
C TRP A 159 1.01 1.48 30.84
N THR A 160 0.27 2.57 31.00
CA THR A 160 0.02 3.55 29.94
C THR A 160 1.32 4.14 29.40
N ARG A 161 2.22 4.56 30.28
CA ARG A 161 3.53 5.11 29.87
C ARG A 161 4.39 4.06 29.17
N LEU A 162 4.38 2.83 29.65
CA LEU A 162 5.18 1.76 29.05
C LEU A 162 4.58 1.31 27.71
N LYS A 163 3.26 1.16 27.62
CA LYS A 163 2.56 0.87 26.37
C LYS A 163 2.91 1.90 25.30
N THR A 164 2.81 3.20 25.59
CA THR A 164 3.16 4.27 24.65
C THR A 164 4.61 4.18 24.17
N LYS A 165 5.54 3.72 24.99
CA LYS A 165 6.94 3.52 24.58
C LYS A 165 7.15 2.28 23.71
N LEU A 166 6.34 1.26 23.90
CA LEU A 166 6.46 0.00 23.17
C LEU A 166 5.82 0.06 21.79
N VAL A 167 4.66 0.75 21.67
CA VAL A 167 3.80 0.72 20.47
C VAL A 167 3.42 2.14 20.06
N ASN A 168 4.38 2.99 19.80
CA ASN A 168 4.17 4.28 19.16
C ASN A 168 4.51 4.19 17.66
N GLY A 169 4.01 5.15 16.89
CA GLY A 169 4.14 5.16 15.44
C GLY A 169 5.57 5.06 14.92
N GLU A 170 6.51 5.80 15.56
CA GLU A 170 7.94 5.72 15.20
C GLU A 170 8.49 4.31 15.36
N ARG A 171 8.10 3.62 16.44
CA ARG A 171 8.55 2.26 16.72
C ARG A 171 7.95 1.24 15.75
N LEU A 172 6.67 1.39 15.40
CA LEU A 172 6.01 0.51 14.44
C LEU A 172 6.60 0.71 13.04
N ALA A 173 6.88 1.94 12.64
CA ALA A 173 7.58 2.26 11.40
C ALA A 173 9.00 1.66 11.35
N GLU A 174 9.78 1.78 12.43
CA GLU A 174 11.10 1.13 12.54
C GLU A 174 11.00 -0.40 12.33
N TRP A 175 9.96 -1.03 12.86
CA TRP A 175 9.77 -2.47 12.70
C TRP A 175 9.35 -2.82 11.28
N SER A 176 8.50 -2.02 10.64
CA SER A 176 8.15 -2.19 9.23
C SER A 176 9.42 -2.18 8.35
N GLU A 177 10.31 -1.20 8.55
CA GLU A 177 11.59 -1.14 7.81
C GLU A 177 12.52 -2.29 8.16
N LYS A 178 12.68 -2.59 9.45
CA LYS A 178 13.58 -3.65 9.92
C LYS A 178 13.20 -5.03 9.41
N PHE A 179 11.90 -5.27 9.23
CA PHE A 179 11.39 -6.51 8.68
C PHE A 179 11.35 -6.51 7.14
N GLY A 180 11.63 -5.37 6.51
CA GLY A 180 11.59 -5.22 5.06
C GLY A 180 10.17 -5.15 4.48
N LEU A 181 9.16 -4.89 5.32
CA LEU A 181 7.77 -4.79 4.90
C LEU A 181 7.54 -3.57 4.00
N ASN A 182 8.21 -2.46 4.29
CA ASN A 182 8.16 -1.21 3.52
C ASN A 182 8.42 -1.39 2.02
N GLU A 183 9.21 -2.39 1.64
CA GLU A 183 9.51 -2.73 0.25
C GLU A 183 8.28 -3.14 -0.58
N PHE A 184 7.23 -3.61 0.09
CA PHE A 184 6.02 -4.12 -0.53
C PHE A 184 4.83 -3.17 -0.42
N LEU A 185 5.02 -1.97 0.15
CA LEU A 185 3.96 -0.97 0.25
C LEU A 185 3.55 -0.51 -1.15
N ILE A 186 2.27 -0.63 -1.47
CA ILE A 186 1.68 -0.23 -2.74
C ILE A 186 1.08 1.17 -2.58
N LEU A 187 1.69 2.16 -3.22
CA LEU A 187 1.28 3.56 -3.16
C LEU A 187 1.44 4.26 -4.51
N SER A 188 0.80 5.43 -4.66
CA SER A 188 0.88 6.22 -5.89
C SER A 188 2.29 6.77 -6.11
N LYS A 189 2.66 6.96 -7.39
CA LYS A 189 3.94 7.56 -7.78
C LYS A 189 4.11 8.96 -7.17
N PHE A 190 3.02 9.71 -7.07
CA PHE A 190 3.05 11.03 -6.44
C PHE A 190 3.53 11.00 -4.98
N LEU A 191 2.99 10.08 -4.16
CA LEU A 191 3.42 9.95 -2.77
C LEU A 191 4.82 9.36 -2.65
N GLU A 192 5.22 8.47 -3.56
CA GLU A 192 6.60 7.98 -3.64
C GLU A 192 7.60 9.12 -3.77
N ASP A 193 7.30 10.10 -4.65
CA ASP A 193 8.22 11.19 -4.99
C ASP A 193 8.16 12.37 -4.01
N THR A 194 7.00 12.63 -3.37
CA THR A 194 6.77 13.88 -2.62
C THR A 194 6.78 13.72 -1.12
N ASN A 195 6.29 12.60 -0.60
CA ASN A 195 6.06 12.37 0.84
C ASN A 195 7.02 11.37 1.46
N ASN A 196 8.23 11.27 0.95
CA ASN A 196 9.22 10.29 1.39
C ASN A 196 8.79 8.83 1.13
N GLY A 197 7.71 8.63 0.37
CA GLY A 197 7.22 7.35 -0.10
C GLY A 197 7.26 6.23 0.94
N ARG A 198 8.01 5.17 0.64
CA ARG A 198 8.19 3.96 1.48
C ARG A 198 8.99 4.17 2.76
N ARG A 199 9.36 5.41 3.10
CA ARG A 199 10.04 5.79 4.35
C ARG A 199 9.23 6.79 5.17
N ASN A 200 7.97 7.03 4.78
CA ASN A 200 7.08 7.89 5.56
C ASN A 200 6.63 7.14 6.81
N THR A 201 6.90 7.70 7.98
CA THR A 201 6.61 7.08 9.27
C THR A 201 5.14 6.69 9.41
N ASN A 202 4.20 7.56 9.03
CA ASN A 202 2.77 7.27 9.16
C ASN A 202 2.35 6.12 8.22
N PHE A 203 2.85 6.09 6.98
CA PHE A 203 2.52 5.01 6.05
C PHE A 203 3.07 3.66 6.52
N LEU A 204 4.23 3.65 7.16
CA LEU A 204 4.86 2.45 7.69
C LEU A 204 4.21 1.97 8.99
N GLU A 205 3.74 2.89 9.83
CA GLU A 205 2.89 2.62 10.99
C GLU A 205 1.62 1.91 10.55
N ASP A 206 0.81 2.58 9.68
CA ASP A 206 -0.45 2.06 9.15
C ASP A 206 -0.27 0.68 8.49
N GLN A 207 0.81 0.51 7.70
CA GLN A 207 1.15 -0.77 7.06
C GLN A 207 1.45 -1.86 8.09
N PHE A 208 2.23 -1.55 9.13
CA PHE A 208 2.59 -2.52 10.15
C PHE A 208 1.37 -2.97 10.95
N GLU A 209 0.51 -2.03 11.34
CA GLU A 209 -0.75 -2.34 12.00
C GLU A 209 -1.66 -3.17 11.10
N ALA A 210 -1.81 -2.79 9.82
CA ALA A 210 -2.60 -3.56 8.86
C ALA A 210 -2.04 -4.98 8.64
N PHE A 211 -0.72 -5.16 8.63
CA PHE A 211 -0.09 -6.47 8.58
C PHE A 211 -0.46 -7.33 9.80
N LEU A 212 -0.42 -6.76 11.02
CA LEU A 212 -0.87 -7.43 12.22
C LEU A 212 -2.37 -7.74 12.16
N GLY A 213 -3.19 -6.83 11.62
CA GLY A 213 -4.61 -7.04 11.39
C GLY A 213 -4.88 -8.20 10.45
N ALA A 214 -4.14 -8.30 9.34
CA ALA A 214 -4.21 -9.42 8.41
C ALA A 214 -3.83 -10.74 9.09
N LEU A 215 -2.75 -10.75 9.86
CA LEU A 215 -2.32 -11.92 10.61
C LEU A 215 -3.37 -12.37 11.64
N PHE A 216 -3.93 -11.41 12.38
CA PHE A 216 -4.98 -11.67 13.36
C PHE A 216 -6.25 -12.25 12.73
N GLN A 217 -6.64 -11.79 11.53
CA GLN A 217 -7.81 -12.30 10.82
C GLN A 217 -7.57 -13.65 10.13
N ASP A 218 -6.32 -13.96 9.79
CA ASP A 218 -5.95 -15.22 9.13
C ASP A 218 -5.80 -16.38 10.11
N CYS A 219 -5.46 -16.10 11.39
CA CYS A 219 -5.30 -17.12 12.45
C CYS A 219 -6.62 -17.74 12.85
#